data_390ee229aa163a22cc755461912e3748
#
_entry.id   390ee229aa163a22cc755461912e3748
#
_cell.length_a   1.000
_cell.length_b   1.000
_cell.length_c   1.000
_cell.angle_alpha   90.00
_cell.angle_beta   90.00
_cell.angle_gamma   90.00
#
_symmetry.space_group_name_H-M   'P 1'
#
loop_
_entity.id
_entity.type
_entity.pdbx_description
1 polymer ?
#
loop_
_entity_poly.entity_id
_entity_poly.type
_entity_poly.pdbx_seq_one_letter_code
_entity_poly.pdbx_strand_id
1 'polypeptide(L)'
;MILLFVLLLPLFIGVSAYAIDIAYFFLVRHQLQNDADAAALAGARHLYDGSTSTPSWSVAEQKALAAVAYNRAAAAPLQDATVRSGYWSLSDATPSLKAGATVPAAYDAPAVEVRVARALGVNGGPVKTFFLNYFGIPSQTLQVSAVAGVASPGATRIFPFAVANALFQTYWNATALPVGPKIDPKTGKPYVFQLTGATGGWADLTATTNSAGLVSDWLLA
;
A
#
# COMPACT_ATOMS: atom_id res chain seq x y z
N MET A 1 41.61 28.45 -31.31
CA MET A 1 41.37 27.83 -29.99
C MET A 1 40.48 28.70 -29.08
N ILE A 2 40.84 29.97 -28.80
CA ILE A 2 40.07 30.87 -27.92
C ILE A 2 38.63 31.10 -28.42
N LEU A 3 38.44 31.34 -29.73
CA LEU A 3 37.12 31.56 -30.34
C LEU A 3 36.21 30.34 -30.17
N LEU A 4 36.72 29.13 -30.30
CA LEU A 4 35.96 27.89 -30.07
C LEU A 4 35.54 27.76 -28.59
N PHE A 5 36.43 28.09 -27.65
CA PHE A 5 36.15 28.08 -26.24
C PHE A 5 35.03 29.07 -25.84
N VAL A 6 35.11 30.33 -26.35
CA VAL A 6 34.11 31.35 -26.12
C VAL A 6 32.74 30.94 -26.67
N LEU A 7 32.69 30.19 -27.77
CA LEU A 7 31.45 29.71 -28.37
C LEU A 7 30.86 28.49 -27.63
N LEU A 8 31.72 27.61 -27.11
CA LEU A 8 31.27 26.41 -26.37
C LEU A 8 30.90 26.69 -24.92
N LEU A 9 31.49 27.72 -24.28
CA LEU A 9 31.25 28.05 -22.88
C LEU A 9 29.76 28.32 -22.57
N PRO A 10 29.03 29.14 -23.33
CA PRO A 10 27.58 29.34 -23.12
C PRO A 10 26.77 28.04 -23.27
N LEU A 11 27.17 27.14 -24.19
CA LEU A 11 26.54 25.86 -24.37
C LEU A 11 26.68 24.98 -23.14
N PHE A 12 27.89 24.87 -22.58
CA PHE A 12 28.13 24.11 -21.35
C PHE A 12 27.39 24.70 -20.15
N ILE A 13 27.33 26.01 -20.02
CA ILE A 13 26.55 26.68 -18.96
C ILE A 13 25.07 26.38 -19.13
N GLY A 14 24.55 26.44 -20.34
CA GLY A 14 23.12 26.13 -20.63
C GLY A 14 22.75 24.69 -20.30
N VAL A 15 23.58 23.72 -20.67
CA VAL A 15 23.38 22.31 -20.35
C VAL A 15 23.43 22.06 -18.85
N SER A 16 24.41 22.67 -18.15
CA SER A 16 24.54 22.53 -16.70
C SER A 16 23.35 23.15 -15.96
N ALA A 17 22.89 24.30 -16.41
CA ALA A 17 21.73 25.01 -15.87
C ALA A 17 20.45 24.17 -16.04
N TYR A 18 20.24 23.57 -17.22
CA TYR A 18 19.14 22.65 -17.47
C TYR A 18 19.17 21.44 -16.53
N ALA A 19 20.35 20.82 -16.35
CA ALA A 19 20.53 19.67 -15.48
C ALA A 19 20.15 19.97 -14.02
N ILE A 20 20.45 21.18 -13.53
CA ILE A 20 20.10 21.62 -12.15
C ILE A 20 18.58 21.69 -11.98
N ASP A 21 17.88 22.32 -12.91
CA ASP A 21 16.41 22.45 -12.82
C ASP A 21 15.72 21.08 -12.91
N ILE A 22 16.19 20.20 -13.79
CA ILE A 22 15.67 18.83 -13.89
C ILE A 22 15.91 18.04 -12.59
N ALA A 23 17.11 18.11 -12.02
CA ALA A 23 17.40 17.46 -10.74
C ALA A 23 16.48 17.98 -9.62
N TYR A 24 16.21 19.28 -9.60
CA TYR A 24 15.28 19.89 -8.64
C TYR A 24 13.85 19.37 -8.83
N PHE A 25 13.37 19.25 -10.07
CA PHE A 25 12.04 18.66 -10.33
C PHE A 25 11.94 17.21 -9.87
N PHE A 26 12.97 16.41 -10.08
CA PHE A 26 13.01 15.04 -9.56
C PHE A 26 12.95 15.02 -8.02
N LEU A 27 13.70 15.90 -7.35
CA LEU A 27 13.65 16.02 -5.89
C LEU A 27 12.23 16.36 -5.41
N VAL A 28 11.60 17.37 -5.99
CA VAL A 28 10.23 17.78 -5.62
C VAL A 28 9.22 16.67 -5.92
N ARG A 29 9.37 15.97 -7.05
CA ARG A 29 8.51 14.83 -7.38
C ARG A 29 8.63 13.71 -6.35
N HIS A 30 9.84 13.40 -5.87
CA HIS A 30 10.05 12.44 -4.79
C HIS A 30 9.40 12.88 -3.47
N GLN A 31 9.48 14.17 -3.12
CA GLN A 31 8.79 14.70 -1.95
C GLN A 31 7.27 14.54 -2.06
N LEU A 32 6.69 14.88 -3.22
CA LEU A 32 5.28 14.68 -3.46
C LEU A 32 4.89 13.21 -3.42
N GLN A 33 5.71 12.31 -3.99
CA GLN A 33 5.43 10.87 -3.99
C GLN A 33 5.43 10.31 -2.57
N ASN A 34 6.43 10.68 -1.75
CA ASN A 34 6.47 10.27 -0.35
C ASN A 34 5.24 10.73 0.42
N ASP A 35 4.76 11.95 0.15
CA ASP A 35 3.53 12.45 0.75
C ASP A 35 2.29 11.67 0.30
N ALA A 36 2.14 11.44 -1.00
CA ALA A 36 1.03 10.67 -1.55
C ALA A 36 1.00 9.24 -0.99
N ASP A 37 2.16 8.58 -0.89
CA ASP A 37 2.31 7.25 -0.32
C ASP A 37 1.93 7.23 1.17
N ALA A 38 2.43 8.18 1.95
CA ALA A 38 2.12 8.30 3.38
C ALA A 38 0.63 8.57 3.61
N ALA A 39 0.03 9.47 2.81
CA ALA A 39 -1.38 9.81 2.90
C ALA A 39 -2.28 8.64 2.48
N ALA A 40 -1.93 7.91 1.41
CA ALA A 40 -2.67 6.73 0.98
C ALA A 40 -2.63 5.63 2.06
N LEU A 41 -1.47 5.37 2.65
CA LEU A 41 -1.33 4.41 3.75
C LEU A 41 -2.11 4.85 5.00
N ALA A 42 -2.10 6.14 5.35
CA ALA A 42 -2.88 6.67 6.45
C ALA A 42 -4.38 6.45 6.22
N GLY A 43 -4.88 6.72 5.00
CA GLY A 43 -6.26 6.44 4.62
C GLY A 43 -6.61 4.96 4.68
N ALA A 44 -5.78 4.11 4.07
CA ALA A 44 -6.01 2.67 4.00
C ALA A 44 -6.11 2.02 5.40
N ARG A 45 -5.30 2.48 6.35
CA ARG A 45 -5.35 2.02 7.74
C ARG A 45 -6.72 2.22 8.38
N HIS A 46 -7.44 3.27 7.97
CA HIS A 46 -8.75 3.64 8.54
C HIS A 46 -9.96 3.13 7.74
N LEU A 47 -9.73 2.27 6.73
CA LEU A 47 -10.82 1.70 5.93
C LEU A 47 -11.81 0.86 6.77
N TYR A 48 -11.35 0.26 7.85
CA TYR A 48 -12.18 -0.59 8.73
C TYR A 48 -12.36 -0.01 10.13
N ASP A 49 -12.22 1.30 10.31
CA ASP A 49 -12.55 1.96 11.58
C ASP A 49 -14.05 1.84 11.85
N GLY A 50 -14.37 1.19 12.97
CA GLY A 50 -15.75 1.00 13.41
C GLY A 50 -16.49 -0.19 12.80
N SER A 51 -15.93 -0.89 11.81
CA SER A 51 -16.53 -2.09 11.23
C SER A 51 -15.46 -3.03 10.68
N THR A 52 -15.65 -4.34 10.88
CA THR A 52 -14.78 -5.37 10.33
C THR A 52 -15.27 -5.93 8.98
N SER A 53 -16.48 -5.57 8.56
CA SER A 53 -17.14 -6.14 7.39
C SER A 53 -17.36 -5.16 6.25
N THR A 54 -17.49 -3.87 6.55
CA THR A 54 -17.78 -2.83 5.55
C THR A 54 -16.76 -1.71 5.64
N PRO A 55 -16.11 -1.31 4.52
CA PRO A 55 -15.16 -0.22 4.54
C PRO A 55 -15.80 1.13 4.86
N SER A 56 -15.13 1.91 5.70
CA SER A 56 -15.51 3.27 6.10
C SER A 56 -14.89 4.28 5.15
N TRP A 57 -15.40 4.38 3.91
CA TRP A 57 -14.82 5.18 2.84
C TRP A 57 -14.56 6.62 3.22
N SER A 58 -15.56 7.32 3.78
CA SER A 58 -15.45 8.73 4.15
C SER A 58 -14.42 8.98 5.26
N VAL A 59 -14.29 8.06 6.21
CA VAL A 59 -13.30 8.17 7.29
C VAL A 59 -11.90 8.01 6.70
N ALA A 60 -11.70 7.02 5.83
CA ALA A 60 -10.43 6.79 5.16
C ALA A 60 -9.99 8.00 4.32
N GLU A 61 -10.91 8.60 3.55
CA GLU A 61 -10.64 9.81 2.76
C GLU A 61 -10.26 11.00 3.63
N GLN A 62 -10.97 11.25 4.72
CA GLN A 62 -10.66 12.33 5.66
C GLN A 62 -9.29 12.14 6.31
N LYS A 63 -8.94 10.92 6.71
CA LYS A 63 -7.64 10.62 7.31
C LYS A 63 -6.49 10.72 6.31
N ALA A 64 -6.71 10.31 5.06
CA ALA A 64 -5.74 10.51 3.99
C ALA A 64 -5.50 12.00 3.74
N LEU A 65 -6.57 12.79 3.60
CA LEU A 65 -6.45 14.25 3.37
C LEU A 65 -5.75 14.94 4.55
N ALA A 66 -6.09 14.58 5.79
CA ALA A 66 -5.43 15.13 6.97
C ALA A 66 -3.91 14.80 7.00
N ALA A 67 -3.51 13.63 6.51
CA ALA A 67 -2.12 13.22 6.48
C ALA A 67 -1.27 14.06 5.50
N VAL A 68 -1.85 14.54 4.40
CA VAL A 68 -1.18 15.44 3.44
C VAL A 68 -0.66 16.71 4.13
N ALA A 69 -1.41 17.25 5.09
CA ALA A 69 -1.06 18.50 5.77
C ALA A 69 0.20 18.42 6.66
N TYR A 70 0.69 17.23 6.94
CA TYR A 70 1.92 17.05 7.73
C TYR A 70 3.19 17.20 6.90
N ASN A 71 3.09 17.26 5.57
CA ASN A 71 4.23 17.21 4.67
C ASN A 71 4.43 18.53 3.91
N ARG A 72 5.60 18.63 3.27
CA ARG A 72 6.02 19.79 2.48
C ARG A 72 6.72 19.32 1.20
N ALA A 73 6.54 20.08 0.11
CA ALA A 73 7.28 19.88 -1.12
C ALA A 73 7.76 21.21 -1.67
N ALA A 74 9.03 21.28 -2.08
CA ALA A 74 9.69 22.53 -2.50
C ALA A 74 9.52 23.65 -1.46
N ALA A 75 9.73 23.33 -0.17
CA ALA A 75 9.57 24.22 0.99
C ALA A 75 8.16 24.76 1.23
N ALA A 76 7.17 24.48 0.37
CA ALA A 76 5.78 24.86 0.59
C ALA A 76 4.99 23.76 1.32
N PRO A 77 4.08 24.13 2.25
CA PRO A 77 3.18 23.16 2.88
C PRO A 77 2.24 22.55 1.84
N LEU A 78 1.92 21.28 2.02
CA LEU A 78 0.90 20.58 1.26
C LEU A 78 -0.39 20.60 2.07
N GLN A 79 -1.50 21.00 1.48
CA GLN A 79 -2.80 21.12 2.14
C GLN A 79 -3.92 20.53 1.30
N ASP A 80 -3.71 20.43 0.01
CA ASP A 80 -4.71 20.00 -0.96
C ASP A 80 -4.28 18.71 -1.64
N ALA A 81 -5.20 17.76 -1.70
CA ALA A 81 -5.06 16.53 -2.47
C ALA A 81 -6.42 16.06 -2.98
N THR A 82 -6.43 15.38 -4.11
CA THR A 82 -7.60 14.63 -4.54
C THR A 82 -7.53 13.25 -3.93
N VAL A 83 -8.44 12.96 -3.02
CA VAL A 83 -8.54 11.65 -2.38
C VAL A 83 -9.79 10.92 -2.89
N ARG A 84 -9.65 9.67 -3.24
CA ARG A 84 -10.74 8.78 -3.67
C ARG A 84 -10.57 7.43 -3.01
N SER A 85 -11.67 6.84 -2.59
CA SER A 85 -11.71 5.49 -2.03
C SER A 85 -12.60 4.58 -2.86
N GLY A 86 -12.32 3.29 -2.81
CA GLY A 86 -13.06 2.30 -3.58
C GLY A 86 -12.33 0.96 -3.63
N TYR A 87 -12.66 0.16 -4.63
CA TYR A 87 -12.05 -1.14 -4.83
C TYR A 87 -10.96 -1.08 -5.92
N TRP A 88 -9.81 -1.65 -5.60
CA TRP A 88 -8.67 -1.77 -6.50
C TRP A 88 -8.49 -3.23 -6.90
N SER A 89 -8.44 -3.52 -8.19
CA SER A 89 -8.24 -4.88 -8.67
C SER A 89 -6.77 -5.26 -8.55
N LEU A 90 -6.50 -6.38 -7.88
CA LEU A 90 -5.16 -6.95 -7.73
C LEU A 90 -4.78 -7.87 -8.90
N SER A 91 -5.74 -8.22 -9.77
CA SER A 91 -5.53 -9.12 -10.90
C SER A 91 -5.49 -8.43 -12.27
N ASP A 92 -5.98 -7.19 -12.37
CA ASP A 92 -6.05 -6.49 -13.65
C ASP A 92 -4.65 -6.03 -14.10
N ALA A 93 -4.35 -6.18 -15.37
CA ALA A 93 -3.09 -5.72 -15.97
C ALA A 93 -2.97 -4.18 -15.96
N THR A 94 -4.11 -3.47 -16.01
CA THR A 94 -4.23 -2.02 -15.89
C THR A 94 -5.22 -1.69 -14.79
N PRO A 95 -4.82 -1.80 -13.53
CA PRO A 95 -5.75 -1.62 -12.43
C PRO A 95 -6.23 -0.17 -12.33
N SER A 96 -7.50 -0.01 -12.00
CA SER A 96 -8.14 1.28 -11.76
C SER A 96 -9.02 1.22 -10.52
N LEU A 97 -9.22 2.37 -9.87
CA LEU A 97 -10.08 2.46 -8.71
C LEU A 97 -11.55 2.40 -9.13
N LYS A 98 -12.27 1.36 -8.70
CA LYS A 98 -13.72 1.20 -8.86
C LYS A 98 -14.45 1.89 -7.71
N ALA A 99 -15.64 2.41 -7.95
CA ALA A 99 -16.42 3.08 -6.90
C ALA A 99 -16.73 2.15 -5.72
N GLY A 100 -16.74 2.68 -4.50
CA GLY A 100 -17.00 1.91 -3.29
C GLY A 100 -18.40 1.27 -3.20
N ALA A 101 -19.37 1.78 -3.97
CA ALA A 101 -20.70 1.18 -4.11
C ALA A 101 -20.74 -0.03 -5.07
N THR A 102 -19.66 -0.32 -5.79
CA THR A 102 -19.57 -1.45 -6.71
C THR A 102 -19.48 -2.76 -5.91
N VAL A 103 -20.15 -3.81 -6.38
CA VAL A 103 -19.95 -5.14 -5.79
C VAL A 103 -18.54 -5.61 -6.14
N PRO A 104 -17.69 -5.93 -5.13
CA PRO A 104 -16.32 -6.31 -5.38
C PRO A 104 -16.21 -7.67 -6.06
N ALA A 105 -15.28 -7.81 -6.99
CA ALA A 105 -14.88 -9.10 -7.54
C ALA A 105 -13.91 -9.83 -6.59
N ALA A 106 -13.62 -11.09 -6.87
CA ALA A 106 -12.81 -11.95 -5.99
C ALA A 106 -11.39 -11.41 -5.68
N TYR A 107 -10.83 -10.59 -6.57
CA TYR A 107 -9.50 -10.00 -6.41
C TYR A 107 -9.54 -8.48 -6.21
N ASP A 108 -10.68 -7.92 -5.90
CA ASP A 108 -10.82 -6.50 -5.61
C ASP A 108 -10.55 -6.25 -4.11
N ALA A 109 -9.61 -5.39 -3.82
CA ALA A 109 -9.25 -4.98 -2.46
C ALA A 109 -9.73 -3.56 -2.18
N PRO A 110 -10.29 -3.26 -1.00
CA PRO A 110 -10.58 -1.90 -0.60
C PRO A 110 -9.30 -1.06 -0.57
N ALA A 111 -9.34 0.11 -1.19
CA ALA A 111 -8.16 0.95 -1.35
C ALA A 111 -8.50 2.44 -1.32
N VAL A 112 -7.47 3.24 -1.06
CA VAL A 112 -7.49 4.70 -1.11
C VAL A 112 -6.46 5.17 -2.12
N GLU A 113 -6.89 5.97 -3.08
CA GLU A 113 -6.04 6.68 -4.03
C GLU A 113 -5.88 8.13 -3.58
N VAL A 114 -4.65 8.60 -3.51
CA VAL A 114 -4.31 9.99 -3.20
C VAL A 114 -3.51 10.56 -4.36
N ARG A 115 -3.95 11.71 -4.86
CA ARG A 115 -3.25 12.49 -5.89
C ARG A 115 -2.86 13.82 -5.31
N VAL A 116 -1.57 14.11 -5.31
CA VAL A 116 -1.00 15.37 -4.81
C VAL A 116 -0.34 16.10 -5.96
N ALA A 117 -0.57 17.41 -6.05
CA ALA A 117 -0.01 18.24 -7.11
C ALA A 117 0.57 19.55 -6.57
N ARG A 118 1.60 20.05 -7.24
CA ARG A 118 2.05 21.42 -7.20
C ARG A 118 1.61 22.09 -8.50
N ALA A 119 0.48 22.83 -8.46
CA ALA A 119 -0.18 23.40 -9.62
C ALA A 119 -0.73 24.80 -9.29
N LEU A 120 -1.19 25.51 -10.31
CA LEU A 120 -1.79 26.85 -10.11
C LEU A 120 -2.96 26.78 -9.12
N GLY A 121 -2.89 27.58 -8.07
CA GLY A 121 -3.89 27.62 -7.00
C GLY A 121 -3.83 26.47 -5.98
N VAL A 122 -2.91 25.51 -6.13
CA VAL A 122 -2.84 24.31 -5.28
C VAL A 122 -1.43 24.18 -4.69
N ASN A 123 -1.35 23.92 -3.39
CA ASN A 123 -0.11 23.59 -2.67
C ASN A 123 1.05 24.59 -2.91
N GLY A 124 0.76 25.89 -2.93
CA GLY A 124 1.75 26.94 -3.13
C GLY A 124 2.18 27.16 -4.59
N GLY A 125 1.38 26.63 -5.54
CA GLY A 125 1.57 26.87 -6.97
C GLY A 125 2.59 25.94 -7.65
N PRO A 126 2.79 26.09 -8.96
CA PRO A 126 3.78 25.33 -9.72
C PRO A 126 5.19 25.52 -9.17
N VAL A 127 6.03 24.53 -9.41
CA VAL A 127 7.45 24.56 -8.97
C VAL A 127 8.21 25.53 -9.88
N LYS A 128 8.83 26.55 -9.27
CA LYS A 128 9.62 27.55 -10.00
C LYS A 128 10.94 26.93 -10.47
N THR A 129 11.38 27.36 -11.65
CA THR A 129 12.69 27.04 -12.20
C THR A 129 13.73 28.06 -11.78
N PHE A 130 14.99 27.67 -11.73
CA PHE A 130 16.11 28.58 -11.48
C PHE A 130 16.65 29.17 -12.79
N PHE A 131 16.97 28.31 -13.73
CA PHE A 131 17.65 28.67 -14.97
C PHE A 131 16.74 28.58 -16.20
N LEU A 132 15.82 27.62 -16.25
CA LEU A 132 14.87 27.48 -17.36
C LEU A 132 13.95 28.70 -17.52
N ASN A 133 13.82 29.50 -16.47
CA ASN A 133 13.12 30.80 -16.55
C ASN A 133 13.71 31.72 -17.63
N TYR A 134 15.02 31.73 -17.82
CA TYR A 134 15.68 32.51 -18.87
C TYR A 134 15.38 32.01 -20.30
N PHE A 135 14.90 30.77 -20.40
CA PHE A 135 14.47 30.15 -21.66
C PHE A 135 12.94 30.17 -21.84
N GLY A 136 12.23 30.99 -21.06
CA GLY A 136 10.78 31.11 -21.17
C GLY A 136 9.96 30.03 -20.46
N ILE A 137 10.59 29.24 -19.58
CA ILE A 137 9.92 28.22 -18.77
C ILE A 137 10.04 28.59 -17.28
N PRO A 138 9.19 29.47 -16.75
CA PRO A 138 9.34 30.04 -15.40
C PRO A 138 8.93 29.05 -14.29
N SER A 139 8.10 28.06 -14.60
CA SER A 139 7.61 27.10 -13.63
C SER A 139 7.05 25.83 -14.29
N GLN A 140 6.97 24.76 -13.53
CA GLN A 140 6.45 23.45 -13.97
C GLN A 140 5.43 22.91 -12.96
N THR A 141 4.29 22.44 -13.46
CA THR A 141 3.32 21.67 -12.69
C THR A 141 3.83 20.24 -12.49
N LEU A 142 3.81 19.78 -11.25
CA LEU A 142 4.15 18.40 -10.91
C LEU A 142 2.96 17.75 -10.21
N GLN A 143 2.64 16.53 -10.60
CA GLN A 143 1.57 15.72 -10.01
C GLN A 143 2.06 14.27 -9.85
N VAL A 144 1.62 13.65 -8.77
CA VAL A 144 1.87 12.25 -8.45
C VAL A 144 0.60 11.60 -7.92
N SER A 145 0.57 10.28 -7.93
CA SER A 145 -0.50 9.52 -7.31
C SER A 145 0.04 8.29 -6.60
N ALA A 146 -0.64 7.90 -5.52
CA ALA A 146 -0.38 6.67 -4.78
C ALA A 146 -1.69 5.97 -4.47
N VAL A 147 -1.64 4.65 -4.39
CA VAL A 147 -2.77 3.81 -3.98
C VAL A 147 -2.31 2.87 -2.88
N ALA A 148 -3.05 2.84 -1.79
CA ALA A 148 -2.84 1.88 -0.72
C ALA A 148 -4.15 1.13 -0.44
N GLY A 149 -4.07 -0.19 -0.31
CA GLY A 149 -5.23 -1.04 -0.09
C GLY A 149 -5.03 -2.01 1.06
N VAL A 150 -6.15 -2.52 1.57
CA VAL A 150 -6.17 -3.60 2.55
C VAL A 150 -6.57 -4.87 1.84
N ALA A 151 -5.67 -5.83 1.77
CA ALA A 151 -5.93 -7.15 1.21
C ALA A 151 -5.68 -8.22 2.26
N SER A 152 -6.44 -9.30 2.18
CA SER A 152 -6.11 -10.50 2.96
C SER A 152 -4.78 -11.04 2.47
N PRO A 153 -3.91 -11.53 3.37
CA PRO A 153 -2.71 -12.23 2.93
C PRO A 153 -3.14 -13.38 2.02
N GLY A 154 -2.57 -13.42 0.82
CA GLY A 154 -2.83 -14.52 -0.11
C GLY A 154 -2.48 -15.85 0.56
N ALA A 155 -3.19 -16.91 0.21
CA ALA A 155 -3.07 -18.26 0.78
C ALA A 155 -1.67 -18.91 0.61
N THR A 156 -0.71 -18.20 0.07
CA THR A 156 0.61 -18.71 -0.31
C THR A 156 1.55 -19.02 0.85
N ARG A 157 1.15 -18.80 2.11
CA ARG A 157 1.94 -19.19 3.30
C ARG A 157 1.03 -19.53 4.49
N ILE A 158 -0.05 -20.24 4.24
CA ILE A 158 -0.80 -20.86 5.32
C ILE A 158 0.01 -22.08 5.78
N PHE A 159 0.25 -22.17 7.09
CA PHE A 159 0.86 -23.34 7.66
C PHE A 159 0.03 -24.57 7.26
N PRO A 160 0.59 -25.59 6.60
CA PRO A 160 -0.17 -26.68 5.98
C PRO A 160 -0.67 -27.71 7.00
N PHE A 161 -1.21 -27.25 8.13
CA PHE A 161 -1.82 -28.12 9.11
C PHE A 161 -3.35 -28.08 8.96
N ALA A 162 -3.93 -29.25 8.76
CA ALA A 162 -5.37 -29.46 8.85
C ALA A 162 -5.69 -30.22 10.14
N VAL A 163 -6.59 -29.65 10.92
CA VAL A 163 -7.20 -30.33 12.07
C VAL A 163 -8.59 -30.77 11.66
N ALA A 164 -8.94 -32.03 11.93
CA ALA A 164 -10.30 -32.51 11.65
C ALA A 164 -11.33 -31.61 12.35
N ASN A 165 -12.35 -31.14 11.60
CA ASN A 165 -13.34 -30.22 12.11
C ASN A 165 -14.05 -30.74 13.38
N ALA A 166 -14.26 -32.05 13.48
CA ALA A 166 -14.84 -32.68 14.68
C ALA A 166 -13.96 -32.48 15.92
N LEU A 167 -12.63 -32.60 15.78
CA LEU A 167 -11.68 -32.33 16.87
C LEU A 167 -11.66 -30.86 17.23
N PHE A 168 -11.66 -29.98 16.23
CA PHE A 168 -11.69 -28.55 16.46
C PHE A 168 -12.94 -28.13 17.23
N GLN A 169 -14.14 -28.58 16.83
CA GLN A 169 -15.38 -28.27 17.52
C GLN A 169 -15.46 -28.87 18.94
N THR A 170 -14.84 -30.04 19.15
CA THR A 170 -14.83 -30.70 20.46
C THR A 170 -13.95 -29.96 21.46
N TYR A 171 -12.78 -29.52 21.06
CA TYR A 171 -11.73 -29.03 21.96
C TYR A 171 -11.48 -27.52 21.88
N TRP A 172 -12.08 -26.81 20.92
CA TRP A 172 -11.91 -25.38 20.71
C TRP A 172 -13.20 -24.61 20.88
N ASN A 173 -13.12 -23.43 21.47
CA ASN A 173 -14.21 -22.50 21.63
C ASN A 173 -14.09 -21.42 20.54
N ALA A 174 -14.85 -21.57 19.45
CA ALA A 174 -14.76 -20.66 18.31
C ALA A 174 -15.71 -19.45 18.43
N THR A 175 -16.80 -19.58 19.17
CA THR A 175 -17.89 -18.60 19.22
C THR A 175 -18.15 -18.00 20.60
N ALA A 176 -17.84 -18.75 21.69
CA ALA A 176 -18.00 -18.23 23.04
C ALA A 176 -16.69 -17.61 23.57
N LEU A 177 -16.79 -16.51 24.28
CA LEU A 177 -15.63 -15.86 24.90
C LEU A 177 -15.24 -16.54 26.21
N PRO A 178 -13.93 -16.74 26.46
CA PRO A 178 -12.81 -16.41 25.57
C PRO A 178 -12.68 -17.41 24.40
N VAL A 179 -12.41 -16.88 23.20
CA VAL A 179 -12.08 -17.72 22.04
C VAL A 179 -10.74 -18.41 22.29
N GLY A 180 -10.70 -19.74 22.13
CA GLY A 180 -9.48 -20.49 22.41
C GLY A 180 -9.74 -21.95 22.76
N PRO A 181 -8.68 -22.68 23.16
CA PRO A 181 -8.82 -24.08 23.58
C PRO A 181 -9.71 -24.17 24.84
N LYS A 182 -10.62 -25.15 24.83
CA LYS A 182 -11.43 -25.46 26.00
C LYS A 182 -10.55 -26.00 27.12
N ILE A 183 -11.01 -25.88 28.37
CA ILE A 183 -10.33 -26.44 29.53
C ILE A 183 -10.69 -27.92 29.65
N ASP A 184 -9.70 -28.77 29.78
CA ASP A 184 -9.88 -30.19 30.11
C ASP A 184 -10.41 -30.33 31.54
N PRO A 185 -11.59 -30.91 31.74
CA PRO A 185 -12.18 -31.03 33.06
C PRO A 185 -11.40 -31.96 34.02
N LYS A 186 -10.50 -32.81 33.47
CA LYS A 186 -9.69 -33.72 34.28
C LYS A 186 -8.41 -33.09 34.79
N THR A 187 -7.80 -32.22 33.98
CA THR A 187 -6.50 -31.61 34.28
C THR A 187 -6.57 -30.17 34.70
N GLY A 188 -7.69 -29.49 34.43
CA GLY A 188 -7.87 -28.03 34.65
C GLY A 188 -7.01 -27.17 33.72
N LYS A 189 -6.40 -27.76 32.70
CA LYS A 189 -5.54 -27.01 31.73
C LYS A 189 -6.19 -26.94 30.36
N PRO A 190 -5.80 -25.95 29.53
CA PRO A 190 -6.23 -25.90 28.14
C PRO A 190 -5.83 -27.16 27.37
N TYR A 191 -6.72 -27.65 26.50
CA TYR A 191 -6.37 -28.72 25.57
C TYR A 191 -5.23 -28.30 24.67
N VAL A 192 -4.23 -29.13 24.52
CA VAL A 192 -3.08 -28.95 23.64
C VAL A 192 -3.14 -29.98 22.54
N PHE A 193 -3.16 -29.54 21.29
CA PHE A 193 -3.04 -30.44 20.13
C PHE A 193 -1.59 -30.86 19.99
N GLN A 194 -1.32 -32.12 20.33
CA GLN A 194 -0.02 -32.74 20.07
C GLN A 194 -0.07 -33.46 18.71
N LEU A 195 0.80 -33.08 17.81
CA LEU A 195 0.97 -33.71 16.48
C LEU A 195 1.74 -35.05 16.61
N THR A 196 1.36 -35.89 17.55
CA THR A 196 1.98 -37.20 17.74
C THR A 196 1.06 -38.28 17.22
N GLY A 197 1.42 -38.87 16.08
CA GLY A 197 0.79 -40.10 15.52
C GLY A 197 -0.67 -39.91 15.08
N ALA A 198 -1.25 -40.72 14.42
CA ALA A 198 -2.60 -41.04 13.94
C ALA A 198 -3.78 -40.00 13.97
N THR A 199 -3.66 -38.86 14.63
CA THR A 199 -4.76 -37.88 14.81
C THR A 199 -4.61 -36.56 14.09
N GLY A 200 -3.46 -36.29 13.47
CA GLY A 200 -3.23 -35.11 12.64
C GLY A 200 -3.07 -35.51 11.17
N GLY A 201 -3.82 -34.85 10.29
CA GLY A 201 -3.65 -34.99 8.85
C GLY A 201 -2.89 -33.80 8.27
N TRP A 202 -2.02 -34.06 7.33
CA TRP A 202 -1.36 -33.05 6.52
C TRP A 202 -2.27 -32.73 5.33
N ALA A 203 -2.51 -31.46 5.07
CA ALA A 203 -3.18 -31.04 3.87
C ALA A 203 -2.34 -29.94 3.20
N ASP A 204 -1.81 -30.22 2.03
CA ASP A 204 -1.27 -29.20 1.17
C ASP A 204 -2.45 -28.53 0.42
N LEU A 205 -2.70 -27.28 0.74
CA LEU A 205 -3.79 -26.51 0.15
C LEU A 205 -3.49 -26.04 -1.28
N THR A 206 -2.29 -26.26 -1.77
CA THR A 206 -1.85 -25.82 -3.10
C THR A 206 -1.53 -26.98 -4.05
N ALA A 207 -1.35 -28.18 -3.55
CA ALA A 207 -0.99 -29.37 -4.35
C ALA A 207 -2.19 -30.30 -4.59
N THR A 208 -2.16 -30.98 -5.70
CA THR A 208 -3.16 -31.97 -6.07
C THR A 208 -3.04 -33.29 -5.28
N THR A 209 -1.94 -33.49 -4.56
CA THR A 209 -1.67 -34.69 -3.73
C THR A 209 -1.06 -34.27 -2.41
N ASN A 210 -1.56 -34.85 -1.32
CA ASN A 210 -1.02 -34.64 0.03
C ASN A 210 0.04 -35.68 0.34
N SER A 211 1.27 -35.26 0.63
CA SER A 211 2.34 -36.15 1.09
C SER A 211 3.21 -35.50 2.16
N ALA A 212 3.76 -36.31 3.07
CA ALA A 212 4.67 -35.83 4.11
C ALA A 212 5.97 -35.23 3.53
N GLY A 213 6.42 -35.70 2.36
CA GLY A 213 7.59 -35.15 1.67
C GLY A 213 7.41 -33.74 1.19
N LEU A 214 6.27 -33.40 0.61
CA LEU A 214 5.95 -32.04 0.19
C LEU A 214 5.94 -31.05 1.37
N VAL A 215 5.45 -31.48 2.54
CA VAL A 215 5.44 -30.65 3.74
C VAL A 215 6.85 -30.43 4.28
N SER A 216 7.73 -31.43 4.22
CA SER A 216 9.13 -31.27 4.63
C SER A 216 9.89 -30.28 3.73
N ASP A 217 9.64 -30.29 2.43
CA ASP A 217 10.24 -29.36 1.48
C ASP A 217 9.79 -27.91 1.71
N TRP A 218 8.55 -27.74 2.15
CA TRP A 218 8.01 -26.43 2.53
C TRP A 218 8.59 -25.87 3.83
N LEU A 219 8.95 -26.73 4.77
CA LEU A 219 9.53 -26.33 6.05
C LEU A 219 11.03 -26.02 5.95
N LEU A 220 11.69 -26.46 4.88
CA LEU A 220 13.12 -26.29 4.65
C LEU A 220 13.45 -25.18 3.63
N ALA A 221 12.46 -24.61 2.98
CA ALA A 221 12.58 -23.51 2.02
C ALA A 221 12.29 -22.14 2.66
#